data_6fe9451df0b3595ecb11aa230d8971da
#
_entry.id   6fe9451df0b3595ecb11aa230d8971da
#
_cell.length_a   1.000
_cell.length_b   1.000
_cell.length_c   1.000
_cell.angle_alpha   90.00
_cell.angle_beta   90.00
_cell.angle_gamma   90.00
#
_symmetry.space_group_name_H-M   'P 1'
#
loop_
_entity.id
_entity.type
_entity.pdbx_description
1 polymer ?
#
loop_
_entity_poly.entity_id
_entity_poly.type
_entity_poly.pdbx_seq_one_letter_code
_entity_poly.pdbx_strand_id
1 'polypeptide(L)'
;MKKVFLILLFIFSCSNDNSENQPIGQANPELGIENIIPSNLGKEYSANFNRYTKVVTPNGGKIHIVAQSNLSDEQIVRARSTLEHFLKNYPGSKYGNNKSELANKMAENGAILTLLNGQDDGNNPVEVNGQALFENEIQVEGHPWYINQDYNNHRDATYEEILHLVHDYGIGIDGHNSFPGAMPKYQSEIRQAQKNALSTNLWGIGADRWINELTDENSLTQEYLAALIDSYYGLWGGWTDSNTHGMWGIYVAKTRNEIFLEDPVGGEIMNNKFFHPYLTYNARIDSSFNGVFSLKFDSLKPYTNHSQYLKDITLLGNNDTSVYINQLDNNITGNKGTNTVIFNGNSSEYIIDITDIEISVTDKVSNRDGVNILKEIEKIKFTDQTIELN
;
A
#
# COMPACT_ATOMS: atom_id res chain seq x y z
N MET A 1 0.88 -27.80 -5.21
CA MET A 1 0.47 -27.61 -6.63
C MET A 1 1.42 -26.55 -7.17
N LYS A 2 2.11 -26.83 -8.29
CA LYS A 2 3.14 -25.91 -8.81
C LYS A 2 2.47 -24.72 -9.46
N LYS A 3 2.63 -23.52 -8.90
CA LYS A 3 2.29 -22.26 -9.56
C LYS A 3 3.35 -22.01 -10.63
N VAL A 4 2.98 -22.09 -11.90
CA VAL A 4 3.85 -21.75 -13.03
C VAL A 4 3.44 -20.34 -13.49
N PHE A 5 4.21 -19.34 -13.11
CA PHE A 5 4.08 -17.99 -13.64
C PHE A 5 4.81 -17.86 -14.99
N LEU A 6 4.20 -17.14 -15.89
CA LEU A 6 4.68 -16.95 -17.27
C LEU A 6 5.78 -15.88 -17.28
N ILE A 7 7.00 -16.29 -17.61
CA ILE A 7 8.18 -15.42 -17.74
C ILE A 7 8.13 -14.68 -19.06
N LEU A 8 8.09 -13.36 -19.02
CA LEU A 8 8.54 -12.51 -20.13
C LEU A 8 10.00 -12.12 -19.86
N LEU A 9 10.90 -12.67 -20.65
CA LEU A 9 12.34 -12.36 -20.60
C LEU A 9 12.60 -10.93 -21.09
N PHE A 10 13.22 -10.09 -20.26
CA PHE A 10 13.91 -8.88 -20.69
C PHE A 10 15.35 -8.84 -20.16
N ILE A 11 16.25 -8.35 -21.02
CA ILE A 11 17.71 -8.40 -20.89
C ILE A 11 18.24 -7.16 -20.16
N PHE A 12 19.23 -7.36 -19.31
CA PHE A 12 19.85 -6.47 -18.33
C PHE A 12 20.67 -5.31 -18.88
N SER A 13 20.68 -4.23 -18.10
CA SER A 13 21.80 -3.30 -17.97
C SER A 13 22.02 -2.99 -16.49
N CYS A 14 23.23 -3.31 -15.96
CA CYS A 14 23.63 -2.98 -14.60
C CYS A 14 24.07 -1.52 -14.49
N SER A 15 23.54 -0.78 -13.54
CA SER A 15 24.18 0.43 -13.01
C SER A 15 24.48 0.23 -11.51
N ASN A 16 25.76 0.45 -11.15
CA ASN A 16 26.24 0.45 -9.77
C ASN A 16 25.81 1.76 -9.10
N ASP A 17 24.98 1.66 -8.07
CA ASP A 17 24.78 2.74 -7.12
C ASP A 17 25.23 2.31 -5.71
N ASN A 18 26.18 3.08 -5.17
CA ASN A 18 26.67 2.97 -3.81
C ASN A 18 25.60 3.54 -2.84
N SER A 19 24.71 2.70 -2.35
CA SER A 19 23.93 2.98 -1.14
C SER A 19 24.75 2.50 0.09
N GLU A 20 24.85 3.36 1.11
CA GLU A 20 25.47 3.03 2.38
C GLU A 20 24.85 1.74 2.95
N ASN A 21 25.71 0.75 3.21
CA ASN A 21 25.35 -0.56 3.75
C ASN A 21 24.61 -0.43 5.09
N GLN A 22 23.31 -0.52 5.09
CA GLN A 22 22.55 -0.90 6.27
C GLN A 22 22.90 -2.37 6.61
N PRO A 23 23.15 -2.68 7.88
CA PRO A 23 23.49 -4.07 8.27
C PRO A 23 22.32 -5.00 7.94
N ILE A 24 22.55 -5.93 7.03
CA ILE A 24 21.58 -6.90 6.54
C ILE A 24 21.05 -7.75 7.71
N GLY A 25 19.75 -7.76 7.92
CA GLY A 25 19.08 -8.75 8.77
C GLY A 25 19.08 -8.50 10.28
N GLN A 26 19.28 -7.27 10.76
CA GLN A 26 19.19 -6.96 12.19
C GLN A 26 17.76 -6.67 12.66
N ALA A 27 17.49 -6.95 13.95
CA ALA A 27 16.26 -6.50 14.59
C ALA A 27 16.24 -4.99 14.69
N ASN A 28 15.01 -4.42 14.52
CA ASN A 28 14.74 -3.01 14.81
C ASN A 28 13.52 -2.93 15.76
N PRO A 29 13.73 -3.01 17.08
CA PRO A 29 12.65 -3.02 18.05
C PRO A 29 11.80 -1.73 18.03
N GLU A 30 12.36 -0.59 17.66
CA GLU A 30 11.64 0.68 17.53
C GLU A 30 10.59 0.62 16.43
N LEU A 31 10.87 -0.14 15.37
CA LEU A 31 9.94 -0.42 14.28
C LEU A 31 9.16 -1.72 14.49
N GLY A 32 9.32 -2.40 15.64
CA GLY A 32 8.65 -3.66 15.93
C GLY A 32 9.12 -4.83 15.05
N ILE A 33 10.38 -4.79 14.61
CA ILE A 33 11.00 -5.85 13.80
C ILE A 33 11.94 -6.67 14.69
N GLU A 34 11.64 -7.95 14.81
CA GLU A 34 12.40 -8.94 15.56
C GLU A 34 13.31 -9.74 14.59
N ASN A 35 14.39 -10.35 15.10
CA ASN A 35 15.27 -11.25 14.33
C ASN A 35 15.09 -12.73 14.70
N ILE A 36 14.04 -13.04 15.47
CA ILE A 36 13.71 -14.39 15.90
C ILE A 36 12.36 -14.78 15.31
N ILE A 37 12.39 -15.78 14.44
CA ILE A 37 11.16 -16.38 13.90
C ILE A 37 10.51 -17.24 14.99
N PRO A 38 9.21 -17.06 15.28
CA PRO A 38 8.51 -17.88 16.27
C PRO A 38 8.57 -19.36 15.94
N SER A 39 8.99 -20.18 16.90
CA SER A 39 9.19 -21.64 16.70
C SER A 39 7.93 -22.40 16.32
N ASN A 40 6.75 -21.85 16.64
CA ASN A 40 5.46 -22.43 16.29
C ASN A 40 5.10 -22.31 14.81
N LEU A 41 5.83 -21.48 14.03
CA LEU A 41 5.64 -21.40 12.58
C LEU A 41 6.24 -22.60 11.83
N GLY A 42 7.21 -23.28 12.42
CA GLY A 42 7.90 -24.41 11.81
C GLY A 42 9.36 -24.13 11.50
N LYS A 43 10.12 -25.22 11.29
CA LYS A 43 11.55 -25.12 11.00
C LYS A 43 11.85 -24.52 9.63
N GLU A 44 10.97 -24.72 8.67
CA GLU A 44 11.06 -24.17 7.31
C GLU A 44 11.09 -22.65 7.32
N TYR A 45 10.35 -21.98 8.22
CA TYR A 45 10.40 -20.53 8.36
C TYR A 45 11.69 -20.05 9.02
N SER A 46 12.11 -20.69 10.13
CA SER A 46 13.35 -20.30 10.81
C SER A 46 14.62 -20.61 10.00
N ALA A 47 14.55 -21.50 9.01
CA ALA A 47 15.64 -21.79 8.10
C ALA A 47 15.79 -20.78 6.94
N ASN A 48 14.69 -20.14 6.55
CA ASN A 48 14.65 -19.32 5.34
C ASN A 48 14.44 -17.82 5.60
N PHE A 49 14.02 -17.45 6.81
CA PHE A 49 13.75 -16.06 7.19
C PHE A 49 14.52 -15.70 8.46
N ASN A 50 14.91 -14.44 8.55
CA ASN A 50 15.68 -13.93 9.68
C ASN A 50 15.13 -12.65 10.29
N ARG A 51 14.00 -12.17 9.77
CA ARG A 51 13.30 -11.00 10.28
C ARG A 51 11.79 -11.30 10.42
N TYR A 52 11.20 -10.74 11.46
CA TYR A 52 9.83 -11.03 11.84
C TYR A 52 9.12 -9.80 12.36
N THR A 53 7.89 -9.64 11.95
CA THR A 53 6.92 -8.76 12.59
C THR A 53 5.54 -9.41 12.57
N LYS A 54 4.52 -8.75 13.14
CA LYS A 54 3.17 -9.32 13.24
C LYS A 54 2.13 -8.23 13.36
N VAL A 55 0.90 -8.56 12.98
CA VAL A 55 -0.29 -7.82 13.36
C VAL A 55 -1.04 -8.65 14.43
N VAL A 56 -1.31 -8.04 15.58
CA VAL A 56 -2.06 -8.70 16.66
C VAL A 56 -3.54 -8.45 16.44
N THR A 57 -4.33 -9.52 16.45
CA THR A 57 -5.77 -9.44 16.21
C THR A 57 -6.55 -9.19 17.52
N PRO A 58 -7.81 -8.71 17.45
CA PRO A 58 -8.60 -8.36 18.64
C PRO A 58 -8.78 -9.52 19.65
N ASN A 59 -8.77 -10.77 19.21
CA ASN A 59 -8.82 -11.94 20.10
C ASN A 59 -7.45 -12.40 20.64
N GLY A 60 -6.36 -11.63 20.36
CA GLY A 60 -5.01 -11.97 20.78
C GLY A 60 -4.26 -12.92 19.83
N GLY A 61 -4.88 -13.34 18.73
CA GLY A 61 -4.24 -14.06 17.64
C GLY A 61 -3.19 -13.21 16.92
N LYS A 62 -2.48 -13.80 15.96
CA LYS A 62 -1.42 -13.11 15.21
C LYS A 62 -1.54 -13.45 13.74
N ILE A 63 -1.38 -12.43 12.90
CA ILE A 63 -1.07 -12.55 11.48
C ILE A 63 0.43 -12.33 11.37
N HIS A 64 1.15 -13.32 10.88
CA HIS A 64 2.59 -13.33 10.88
C HIS A 64 3.16 -12.71 9.61
N ILE A 65 4.27 -11.98 9.73
CA ILE A 65 5.03 -11.44 8.61
C ILE A 65 6.48 -11.86 8.82
N VAL A 66 7.01 -12.65 7.91
CA VAL A 66 8.40 -13.11 7.92
C VAL A 66 9.13 -12.53 6.73
N ALA A 67 10.38 -12.11 6.90
CA ALA A 67 11.15 -11.49 5.84
C ALA A 67 12.54 -12.09 5.71
N GLN A 68 13.01 -12.21 4.48
CA GLN A 68 14.40 -12.55 4.16
C GLN A 68 15.34 -11.36 4.36
N SER A 69 16.64 -11.57 4.21
CA SER A 69 17.70 -10.65 4.63
C SER A 69 17.77 -9.33 3.86
N ASN A 70 17.40 -9.30 2.58
CA ASN A 70 17.58 -8.11 1.74
C ASN A 70 16.49 -7.07 1.93
N LEU A 71 15.34 -7.47 2.49
CA LEU A 71 14.25 -6.53 2.75
C LEU A 71 14.72 -5.41 3.69
N SER A 72 14.53 -4.16 3.32
CA SER A 72 14.80 -3.03 4.21
C SER A 72 13.77 -2.95 5.35
N ASP A 73 14.10 -2.24 6.42
CA ASP A 73 13.17 -1.96 7.50
C ASP A 73 11.90 -1.26 6.98
N GLU A 74 12.07 -0.33 6.06
CA GLU A 74 10.97 0.45 5.50
C GLU A 74 10.03 -0.42 4.67
N GLN A 75 10.56 -1.39 3.90
CA GLN A 75 9.74 -2.35 3.15
C GLN A 75 8.93 -3.25 4.09
N ILE A 76 9.53 -3.75 5.17
CA ILE A 76 8.82 -4.57 6.17
C ILE A 76 7.73 -3.76 6.88
N VAL A 77 8.04 -2.51 7.26
CA VAL A 77 7.05 -1.61 7.88
C VAL A 77 5.93 -1.28 6.92
N ARG A 78 6.25 -0.99 5.63
CA ARG A 78 5.24 -0.72 4.61
C ARG A 78 4.28 -1.90 4.44
N ALA A 79 4.81 -3.11 4.30
CA ALA A 79 3.99 -4.32 4.17
C ALA A 79 3.06 -4.52 5.39
N ARG A 80 3.60 -4.37 6.61
CA ARG A 80 2.78 -4.43 7.83
C ARG A 80 1.73 -3.34 7.87
N SER A 81 2.10 -2.10 7.56
CA SER A 81 1.20 -0.95 7.61
C SER A 81 0.06 -1.05 6.59
N THR A 82 0.32 -1.62 5.42
CA THR A 82 -0.70 -1.92 4.41
C THR A 82 -1.69 -2.97 4.92
N LEU A 83 -1.19 -4.04 5.57
CA LEU A 83 -2.06 -5.04 6.20
C LEU A 83 -2.92 -4.41 7.31
N GLU A 84 -2.32 -3.61 8.20
CA GLU A 84 -3.03 -2.89 9.25
C GLU A 84 -4.09 -1.94 8.69
N HIS A 85 -3.80 -1.28 7.56
CA HIS A 85 -4.76 -0.43 6.85
C HIS A 85 -5.98 -1.21 6.36
N PHE A 86 -5.79 -2.37 5.74
CA PHE A 86 -6.91 -3.20 5.29
C PHE A 86 -7.74 -3.72 6.47
N LEU A 87 -7.12 -3.98 7.61
CA LEU A 87 -7.80 -4.47 8.82
C LEU A 87 -8.40 -3.35 9.68
N LYS A 88 -8.07 -2.08 9.41
CA LYS A 88 -8.59 -0.96 10.18
C LYS A 88 -10.08 -0.78 9.96
N ASN A 89 -10.85 -0.63 11.05
CA ASN A 89 -12.28 -0.37 10.99
C ASN A 89 -12.57 0.90 10.19
N TYR A 90 -13.61 0.83 9.35
CA TYR A 90 -14.13 1.97 8.62
C TYR A 90 -15.56 2.25 9.09
N PRO A 91 -15.76 3.12 10.11
CA PRO A 91 -17.05 3.40 10.71
C PRO A 91 -18.06 3.89 9.69
N GLY A 92 -19.28 3.34 9.77
CA GLY A 92 -20.38 3.68 8.86
C GLY A 92 -20.37 2.91 7.52
N SER A 93 -19.31 2.18 7.20
CA SER A 93 -19.28 1.33 6.00
C SER A 93 -20.04 0.02 6.19
N LYS A 94 -20.49 -0.57 5.08
CA LYS A 94 -21.36 -1.75 5.11
C LYS A 94 -20.68 -3.00 5.69
N TYR A 95 -19.44 -3.26 5.29
CA TYR A 95 -18.67 -4.45 5.68
C TYR A 95 -17.39 -4.11 6.47
N GLY A 96 -16.91 -2.88 6.39
CA GLY A 96 -15.69 -2.44 7.08
C GLY A 96 -15.93 -1.80 8.44
N ASN A 97 -17.19 -1.60 8.88
CA ASN A 97 -17.53 -0.91 10.13
C ASN A 97 -16.88 -1.54 11.36
N ASN A 98 -16.77 -2.87 11.37
CA ASN A 98 -16.02 -3.64 12.36
C ASN A 98 -15.35 -4.82 11.67
N LYS A 99 -14.02 -4.79 11.58
CA LYS A 99 -13.21 -5.83 10.94
C LYS A 99 -12.59 -6.82 11.94
N SER A 100 -13.03 -6.83 13.19
CA SER A 100 -12.48 -7.73 14.22
C SER A 100 -12.63 -9.19 13.86
N GLU A 101 -13.81 -9.61 13.35
CA GLU A 101 -14.04 -11.00 12.92
C GLU A 101 -13.17 -11.40 11.74
N LEU A 102 -12.97 -10.48 10.80
CA LEU A 102 -12.04 -10.67 9.66
C LEU A 102 -10.63 -10.94 10.15
N ALA A 103 -10.08 -10.03 10.97
CA ALA A 103 -8.72 -10.15 11.50
C ALA A 103 -8.53 -11.43 12.33
N ASN A 104 -9.51 -11.74 13.19
CA ASN A 104 -9.49 -12.96 13.99
C ASN A 104 -9.52 -14.21 13.10
N LYS A 105 -10.31 -14.20 12.03
CA LYS A 105 -10.41 -15.29 11.07
C LYS A 105 -9.09 -15.52 10.33
N MET A 106 -8.41 -14.45 9.93
CA MET A 106 -7.08 -14.57 9.32
C MET A 106 -6.08 -15.26 10.26
N ALA A 107 -6.06 -14.88 11.55
CA ALA A 107 -5.19 -15.51 12.53
C ALA A 107 -5.57 -16.98 12.78
N GLU A 108 -6.87 -17.31 12.86
CA GLU A 108 -7.38 -18.68 12.98
C GLU A 108 -6.99 -19.55 11.79
N ASN A 109 -7.04 -19.01 10.59
CA ASN A 109 -6.65 -19.68 9.35
C ASN A 109 -5.12 -19.75 9.17
N GLY A 110 -4.33 -19.19 10.10
CA GLY A 110 -2.87 -19.23 10.05
C GLY A 110 -2.26 -18.34 8.97
N ALA A 111 -2.80 -17.14 8.75
CA ALA A 111 -2.30 -16.19 7.75
C ALA A 111 -0.84 -15.80 8.00
N ILE A 112 0.00 -15.98 6.98
CA ILE A 112 1.41 -15.63 6.97
C ILE A 112 1.71 -14.86 5.68
N LEU A 113 2.32 -13.68 5.80
CA LEU A 113 2.92 -12.94 4.70
C LEU A 113 4.42 -13.25 4.66
N THR A 114 4.92 -13.69 3.52
CA THR A 114 6.32 -14.04 3.31
C THR A 114 6.97 -13.02 2.39
N LEU A 115 7.87 -12.19 2.94
CA LEU A 115 8.62 -11.20 2.19
C LEU A 115 9.91 -11.82 1.69
N LEU A 116 10.03 -11.96 0.36
CA LEU A 116 11.07 -12.72 -0.31
C LEU A 116 12.08 -11.78 -0.99
N ASN A 117 13.36 -12.14 -0.96
CA ASN A 117 14.41 -11.40 -1.66
C ASN A 117 14.22 -11.46 -3.17
N GLY A 118 14.57 -10.36 -3.85
CA GLY A 118 14.62 -10.29 -5.30
C GLY A 118 13.25 -10.09 -5.94
N GLN A 119 12.95 -10.87 -6.95
CA GLN A 119 11.74 -10.75 -7.77
C GLN A 119 11.07 -12.12 -8.02
N ASP A 120 9.82 -12.12 -8.44
CA ASP A 120 9.09 -13.33 -8.82
C ASP A 120 9.51 -13.83 -10.21
N ASP A 121 10.70 -14.43 -10.28
CA ASP A 121 11.27 -14.98 -11.51
C ASP A 121 11.64 -16.47 -11.39
N GLY A 122 11.21 -17.10 -10.28
CA GLY A 122 11.51 -18.49 -9.98
C GLY A 122 12.94 -18.77 -9.45
N ASN A 123 13.75 -17.73 -9.22
CA ASN A 123 15.11 -17.90 -8.70
C ASN A 123 15.18 -17.98 -7.16
N ASN A 124 14.17 -17.53 -6.44
CA ASN A 124 14.11 -17.68 -4.99
C ASN A 124 13.67 -19.11 -4.66
N PRO A 125 14.51 -19.92 -3.96
CA PRO A 125 14.23 -21.34 -3.75
C PRO A 125 13.27 -21.62 -2.59
N VAL A 126 12.74 -20.59 -1.93
CA VAL A 126 11.91 -20.75 -0.73
C VAL A 126 10.50 -21.20 -1.12
N GLU A 127 10.13 -22.39 -0.68
CA GLU A 127 8.78 -22.95 -0.82
C GLU A 127 8.20 -23.15 0.59
N VAL A 128 7.37 -22.23 1.04
CA VAL A 128 6.63 -22.30 2.31
C VAL A 128 5.18 -21.90 2.10
N ASN A 129 4.32 -22.25 3.04
CA ASN A 129 2.94 -21.76 3.00
C ASN A 129 2.87 -20.26 3.33
N GLY A 130 1.89 -19.56 2.75
CA GLY A 130 1.67 -18.13 2.97
C GLY A 130 1.52 -17.36 1.67
N GLN A 131 1.24 -16.06 1.79
CA GLN A 131 1.21 -15.15 0.66
C GLN A 131 2.63 -14.62 0.43
N ALA A 132 3.16 -14.82 -0.77
CA ALA A 132 4.46 -14.27 -1.17
C ALA A 132 4.32 -12.80 -1.59
N LEU A 133 5.35 -12.01 -1.27
CA LEU A 133 5.52 -10.65 -1.78
C LEU A 133 7.04 -10.42 -1.92
N PHE A 134 7.50 -10.07 -3.10
CA PHE A 134 8.92 -9.96 -3.39
C PHE A 134 9.47 -8.57 -3.11
N GLU A 135 10.77 -8.49 -2.84
CA GLU A 135 11.50 -7.25 -2.51
C GLU A 135 11.27 -6.15 -3.55
N ASN A 136 11.34 -6.48 -4.84
CA ASN A 136 11.15 -5.50 -5.93
C ASN A 136 9.70 -5.08 -6.16
N GLU A 137 8.74 -5.67 -5.47
CA GLU A 137 7.32 -5.35 -5.52
C GLU A 137 6.86 -4.46 -4.36
N ILE A 138 7.76 -4.20 -3.39
CA ILE A 138 7.46 -3.34 -2.24
C ILE A 138 8.11 -1.98 -2.47
N GLN A 139 7.32 -1.02 -2.96
CA GLN A 139 7.81 0.32 -3.27
C GLN A 139 7.54 1.29 -2.11
N VAL A 140 8.62 1.75 -1.47
CA VAL A 140 8.56 2.72 -0.37
C VAL A 140 8.28 4.11 -0.92
N GLU A 141 7.37 4.85 -0.31
CA GLU A 141 7.05 6.22 -0.69
C GLU A 141 8.31 7.11 -0.64
N GLY A 142 8.54 7.89 -1.69
CA GLY A 142 9.73 8.75 -1.81
C GLY A 142 10.95 8.09 -2.44
N HIS A 143 11.02 6.76 -2.51
CA HIS A 143 12.07 6.05 -3.22
C HIS A 143 12.06 6.42 -4.73
N PRO A 144 13.21 6.43 -5.43
CA PRO A 144 13.28 6.81 -6.84
C PRO A 144 12.30 6.09 -7.76
N TRP A 145 12.07 4.79 -7.56
CA TRP A 145 11.05 4.07 -8.32
C TRP A 145 9.67 4.68 -8.10
N TYR A 146 9.27 4.87 -6.83
CA TYR A 146 7.97 5.44 -6.48
C TYR A 146 7.76 6.83 -7.11
N ILE A 147 8.79 7.68 -7.07
CA ILE A 147 8.73 9.04 -7.62
C ILE A 147 8.60 9.02 -9.14
N ASN A 148 9.36 8.14 -9.82
CA ASN A 148 9.41 8.06 -11.28
C ASN A 148 8.34 7.12 -11.83
N GLN A 149 7.82 6.20 -11.02
CA GLN A 149 6.89 5.14 -11.42
C GLN A 149 7.38 4.37 -12.66
N ASP A 150 8.58 3.81 -12.56
CA ASP A 150 9.23 3.09 -13.66
C ASP A 150 8.67 1.67 -13.82
N TYR A 151 7.50 1.58 -14.44
CA TYR A 151 6.78 0.32 -14.70
C TYR A 151 7.52 -0.62 -15.67
N ASN A 152 8.56 -0.17 -16.39
CA ASN A 152 9.35 -1.03 -17.26
C ASN A 152 10.23 -1.99 -16.45
N ASN A 153 10.58 -1.63 -15.21
CA ASN A 153 11.36 -2.50 -14.35
C ASN A 153 10.45 -3.43 -13.53
N HIS A 154 9.47 -2.87 -12.83
CA HIS A 154 8.51 -3.59 -12.00
C HIS A 154 7.42 -2.61 -11.51
N ARG A 155 6.48 -3.10 -10.72
CA ARG A 155 5.38 -2.32 -10.14
C ARG A 155 5.38 -2.38 -8.61
N ASP A 156 4.54 -1.58 -7.99
CA ASP A 156 4.18 -1.76 -6.58
C ASP A 156 3.03 -2.77 -6.48
N ALA A 157 3.32 -3.99 -6.03
CA ALA A 157 2.32 -5.02 -5.77
C ALA A 157 1.94 -5.14 -4.28
N THR A 158 2.39 -4.21 -3.46
CA THR A 158 2.17 -4.28 -2.00
C THR A 158 0.69 -4.38 -1.65
N TYR A 159 -0.18 -3.60 -2.31
CA TYR A 159 -1.62 -3.63 -2.02
C TYR A 159 -2.28 -4.90 -2.53
N GLU A 160 -1.96 -5.31 -3.75
CA GLU A 160 -2.48 -6.52 -4.38
C GLU A 160 -2.17 -7.76 -3.56
N GLU A 161 -0.90 -8.04 -3.29
CA GLU A 161 -0.47 -9.27 -2.62
C GLU A 161 -0.95 -9.34 -1.16
N ILE A 162 -0.97 -8.19 -0.46
CA ILE A 162 -1.52 -8.14 0.89
C ILE A 162 -3.05 -8.27 0.86
N LEU A 163 -3.71 -7.76 -0.17
CA LEU A 163 -5.14 -7.96 -0.35
C LEU A 163 -5.47 -9.42 -0.65
N HIS A 164 -4.64 -10.13 -1.42
CA HIS A 164 -4.76 -11.58 -1.61
C HIS A 164 -4.71 -12.32 -0.27
N LEU A 165 -3.77 -11.97 0.61
CA LEU A 165 -3.72 -12.53 1.97
C LEU A 165 -5.02 -12.26 2.76
N VAL A 166 -5.52 -11.02 2.73
CA VAL A 166 -6.77 -10.63 3.42
C VAL A 166 -7.98 -11.34 2.82
N HIS A 167 -8.01 -11.51 1.50
CA HIS A 167 -9.09 -12.15 0.80
C HIS A 167 -9.14 -13.65 1.10
N ASP A 168 -8.01 -14.35 0.95
CA ASP A 168 -7.92 -15.80 1.16
C ASP A 168 -8.19 -16.21 2.59
N TYR A 169 -7.48 -15.57 3.52
CA TYR A 169 -7.49 -15.98 4.92
C TYR A 169 -8.57 -15.31 5.75
N GLY A 170 -9.18 -14.24 5.26
CA GLY A 170 -10.11 -13.42 6.01
C GLY A 170 -11.50 -13.29 5.42
N ILE A 171 -11.64 -12.66 4.24
CA ILE A 171 -12.94 -12.46 3.57
C ILE A 171 -13.55 -13.83 3.20
N GLY A 172 -12.74 -14.68 2.58
CA GLY A 172 -13.07 -16.01 2.09
C GLY A 172 -13.36 -16.05 0.61
N ILE A 173 -12.83 -17.06 -0.07
CA ILE A 173 -13.03 -17.32 -1.50
C ILE A 173 -14.04 -18.43 -1.66
N ASP A 174 -14.88 -18.31 -2.68
CA ASP A 174 -15.88 -19.33 -2.98
C ASP A 174 -15.22 -20.66 -3.33
N GLY A 175 -15.72 -21.74 -2.72
CA GLY A 175 -15.21 -23.08 -2.94
C GLY A 175 -13.90 -23.43 -2.23
N HIS A 176 -13.29 -22.47 -1.50
CA HIS A 176 -12.08 -22.73 -0.72
C HIS A 176 -12.42 -23.24 0.68
N ASN A 177 -12.55 -24.57 0.82
CA ASN A 177 -12.98 -25.18 2.07
C ASN A 177 -11.94 -25.18 3.20
N SER A 178 -10.65 -24.97 2.87
CA SER A 178 -9.57 -24.97 3.84
C SER A 178 -9.50 -23.69 4.67
N PHE A 179 -9.97 -22.57 4.12
CA PHE A 179 -10.00 -21.28 4.78
C PHE A 179 -11.40 -20.66 4.74
N PRO A 180 -12.29 -21.07 5.67
CA PRO A 180 -13.62 -20.48 5.73
C PRO A 180 -13.53 -18.99 6.07
N GLY A 181 -14.13 -18.16 5.23
CA GLY A 181 -14.07 -16.71 5.37
C GLY A 181 -15.11 -16.16 6.37
N ALA A 182 -14.84 -14.95 6.86
CA ALA A 182 -15.72 -14.21 7.76
C ALA A 182 -16.80 -13.38 7.02
N MET A 183 -16.68 -13.18 5.69
CA MET A 183 -17.49 -12.20 4.95
C MET A 183 -18.19 -12.76 3.70
N PRO A 184 -18.98 -13.84 3.80
CA PRO A 184 -19.55 -14.51 2.61
C PRO A 184 -20.50 -13.61 1.79
N LYS A 185 -21.14 -12.61 2.42
CA LYS A 185 -22.00 -11.65 1.71
C LYS A 185 -21.17 -10.69 0.87
N TYR A 186 -20.06 -10.18 1.41
CA TYR A 186 -19.15 -9.30 0.67
C TYR A 186 -18.48 -10.06 -0.48
N GLN A 187 -18.01 -11.29 -0.23
CA GLN A 187 -17.48 -12.17 -1.28
C GLN A 187 -18.51 -12.40 -2.41
N SER A 188 -19.78 -12.58 -2.08
CA SER A 188 -20.83 -12.71 -3.09
C SER A 188 -20.99 -11.46 -3.96
N GLU A 189 -20.86 -10.26 -3.38
CA GLU A 189 -20.89 -9.01 -4.13
C GLU A 189 -19.66 -8.86 -5.02
N ILE A 190 -18.45 -9.17 -4.50
CA ILE A 190 -17.20 -9.17 -5.27
C ILE A 190 -17.32 -10.11 -6.48
N ARG A 191 -17.80 -11.33 -6.27
CA ARG A 191 -17.99 -12.30 -7.37
C ARG A 191 -18.97 -11.80 -8.44
N GLN A 192 -20.04 -11.13 -8.04
CA GLN A 192 -21.01 -10.55 -8.99
C GLN A 192 -20.38 -9.43 -9.83
N ALA A 193 -19.59 -8.56 -9.18
CA ALA A 193 -18.87 -7.49 -9.87
C ALA A 193 -17.81 -8.05 -10.82
N GLN A 194 -17.03 -9.04 -10.39
CA GLN A 194 -16.04 -9.73 -11.22
C GLN A 194 -16.69 -10.36 -12.47
N LYS A 195 -17.80 -11.09 -12.30
CA LYS A 195 -18.52 -11.71 -13.44
C LYS A 195 -19.07 -10.65 -14.38
N ASN A 196 -19.59 -9.53 -13.86
CA ASN A 196 -20.03 -8.41 -14.69
C ASN A 196 -18.85 -7.84 -15.48
N ALA A 197 -17.74 -7.52 -14.83
CA ALA A 197 -16.58 -6.91 -15.48
C ALA A 197 -16.00 -7.80 -16.59
N LEU A 198 -15.89 -9.12 -16.33
CA LEU A 198 -15.40 -10.07 -17.33
C LEU A 198 -16.37 -10.21 -18.51
N SER A 199 -17.68 -10.34 -18.26
CA SER A 199 -18.68 -10.53 -19.32
C SER A 199 -18.93 -9.29 -20.18
N THR A 200 -18.62 -8.11 -19.67
CA THR A 200 -18.74 -6.82 -20.37
C THR A 200 -17.42 -6.26 -20.87
N ASN A 201 -16.34 -7.06 -20.80
CA ASN A 201 -15.00 -6.69 -21.26
C ASN A 201 -14.42 -5.44 -20.57
N LEU A 202 -14.68 -5.29 -19.27
CA LEU A 202 -14.10 -4.22 -18.44
C LEU A 202 -12.81 -4.69 -17.74
N TRP A 203 -12.65 -6.01 -17.56
CA TRP A 203 -11.49 -6.65 -16.96
C TRP A 203 -11.15 -7.94 -17.72
N GLY A 204 -9.87 -8.31 -17.73
CA GLY A 204 -9.35 -9.42 -18.52
C GLY A 204 -9.20 -9.10 -20.02
N ILE A 205 -9.15 -7.81 -20.38
CA ILE A 205 -9.13 -7.32 -21.75
C ILE A 205 -7.90 -7.88 -22.49
N GLY A 206 -8.14 -8.70 -23.55
CA GLY A 206 -7.05 -9.28 -24.32
C GLY A 206 -6.21 -10.33 -23.60
N ALA A 207 -6.61 -10.79 -22.42
CA ALA A 207 -5.86 -11.69 -21.55
C ALA A 207 -6.51 -13.07 -21.38
N ASP A 208 -7.16 -13.61 -22.43
CA ASP A 208 -7.94 -14.87 -22.39
C ASP A 208 -7.17 -16.04 -21.76
N ARG A 209 -5.87 -16.14 -22.05
CA ARG A 209 -5.04 -17.23 -21.50
C ARG A 209 -4.93 -17.11 -19.99
N TRP A 210 -4.60 -15.92 -19.49
CA TRP A 210 -4.50 -15.63 -18.07
C TRP A 210 -5.85 -15.84 -17.36
N ILE A 211 -6.96 -15.39 -17.94
CA ILE A 211 -8.31 -15.62 -17.40
C ILE A 211 -8.64 -17.11 -17.28
N ASN A 212 -8.20 -17.94 -18.24
CA ASN A 212 -8.36 -19.40 -18.14
C ASN A 212 -7.51 -19.98 -16.99
N GLU A 213 -6.27 -19.55 -16.82
CA GLU A 213 -5.40 -19.95 -15.71
C GLU A 213 -6.05 -19.58 -14.36
N LEU A 214 -6.53 -18.33 -14.19
CA LEU A 214 -7.23 -17.89 -12.99
C LEU A 214 -8.53 -18.67 -12.72
N THR A 215 -9.22 -19.12 -13.77
CA THR A 215 -10.43 -19.93 -13.64
C THR A 215 -10.09 -21.32 -13.07
N ASP A 216 -9.01 -21.92 -13.54
CA ASP A 216 -8.55 -23.24 -13.09
C ASP A 216 -8.02 -23.18 -11.65
N GLU A 217 -7.41 -22.05 -11.25
CA GLU A 217 -6.89 -21.78 -9.91
C GLU A 217 -7.96 -21.30 -8.92
N ASN A 218 -9.15 -20.93 -9.40
CA ASN A 218 -10.22 -20.30 -8.63
C ASN A 218 -9.84 -18.94 -8.02
N SER A 219 -9.04 -18.14 -8.73
CA SER A 219 -8.49 -16.85 -8.27
C SER A 219 -9.11 -15.61 -8.93
N LEU A 220 -10.07 -15.77 -9.84
CA LEU A 220 -10.70 -14.67 -10.59
C LEU A 220 -11.19 -13.51 -9.71
N THR A 221 -11.78 -13.77 -8.54
CA THR A 221 -12.30 -12.71 -7.66
C THR A 221 -11.18 -11.96 -6.94
N GLN A 222 -10.06 -12.62 -6.68
CA GLN A 222 -8.88 -12.03 -6.04
C GLN A 222 -8.22 -11.04 -6.99
N GLU A 223 -7.91 -11.49 -8.21
CA GLU A 223 -7.24 -10.70 -9.23
C GLU A 223 -8.10 -9.51 -9.71
N TYR A 224 -9.41 -9.70 -9.81
CA TYR A 224 -10.30 -8.58 -10.10
C TYR A 224 -10.32 -7.55 -8.97
N LEU A 225 -10.37 -8.00 -7.72
CA LEU A 225 -10.34 -7.09 -6.56
C LEU A 225 -8.98 -6.37 -6.45
N ALA A 226 -7.89 -7.03 -6.85
CA ALA A 226 -6.57 -6.43 -6.95
C ALA A 226 -6.53 -5.32 -8.01
N ALA A 227 -7.10 -5.54 -9.19
CA ALA A 227 -7.22 -4.52 -10.22
C ALA A 227 -8.00 -3.28 -9.73
N LEU A 228 -9.09 -3.52 -8.98
CA LEU A 228 -9.86 -2.45 -8.36
C LEU A 228 -9.05 -1.66 -7.33
N ILE A 229 -8.37 -2.33 -6.38
CA ILE A 229 -7.67 -1.65 -5.28
C ILE A 229 -6.48 -0.83 -5.76
N ASP A 230 -5.73 -1.34 -6.71
CA ASP A 230 -4.59 -0.66 -7.29
C ASP A 230 -5.02 0.63 -8.00
N SER A 231 -6.07 0.56 -8.81
CA SER A 231 -6.62 1.74 -9.47
C SER A 231 -7.30 2.69 -8.47
N TYR A 232 -7.94 2.16 -7.43
CA TYR A 232 -8.61 2.95 -6.38
C TYR A 232 -7.63 3.81 -5.58
N TYR A 233 -6.42 3.32 -5.32
CA TYR A 233 -5.36 4.08 -4.67
C TYR A 233 -4.34 4.67 -5.66
N GLY A 234 -4.66 4.66 -6.96
CA GLY A 234 -3.94 5.42 -7.98
C GLY A 234 -2.57 4.85 -8.37
N LEU A 235 -2.29 3.57 -8.10
CA LEU A 235 -1.00 2.96 -8.44
C LEU A 235 -0.79 2.88 -9.96
N TRP A 236 -1.84 2.72 -10.76
CA TRP A 236 -1.74 2.70 -12.22
C TRP A 236 -1.87 4.07 -12.89
N GLY A 237 -2.18 5.12 -12.14
CA GLY A 237 -2.40 6.46 -12.69
C GLY A 237 -1.22 7.05 -13.44
N GLY A 238 0.01 6.68 -13.10
CA GLY A 238 1.22 7.11 -13.77
C GLY A 238 1.68 6.23 -14.94
N TRP A 239 1.06 5.06 -15.16
CA TRP A 239 1.41 4.16 -16.25
C TRP A 239 1.00 4.72 -17.61
N THR A 240 1.93 4.73 -18.59
CA THR A 240 1.76 5.47 -19.84
C THR A 240 1.63 4.61 -21.10
N ASP A 241 1.86 3.29 -21.03
CA ASP A 241 1.75 2.40 -22.19
C ASP A 241 0.32 2.24 -22.69
N SER A 242 -0.68 2.53 -21.84
CA SER A 242 -2.05 2.77 -22.24
C SER A 242 -2.53 4.12 -21.71
N ASN A 243 -3.24 4.88 -22.54
CA ASN A 243 -3.82 6.15 -22.13
C ASN A 243 -5.12 5.97 -21.32
N THR A 244 -5.79 4.82 -21.46
CA THR A 244 -7.17 4.61 -20.96
C THR A 244 -7.32 3.43 -20.04
N HIS A 245 -6.38 2.48 -20.01
CA HIS A 245 -6.51 1.23 -19.24
C HIS A 245 -5.40 1.11 -18.20
N GLY A 246 -5.75 0.54 -17.05
CA GLY A 246 -4.83 0.17 -15.97
C GLY A 246 -4.37 -1.29 -16.07
N MET A 247 -3.55 -1.73 -15.14
CA MET A 247 -3.09 -3.11 -14.97
C MET A 247 -2.64 -3.74 -16.31
N TRP A 248 -1.58 -3.16 -16.92
CA TRP A 248 -1.02 -3.55 -18.23
C TRP A 248 -2.03 -3.56 -19.39
N GLY A 249 -3.10 -2.78 -19.29
CA GLY A 249 -4.14 -2.69 -20.32
C GLY A 249 -5.29 -3.68 -20.17
N ILE A 250 -5.28 -4.53 -19.16
CA ILE A 250 -6.28 -5.58 -18.96
C ILE A 250 -7.47 -5.15 -18.08
N TYR A 251 -7.41 -3.98 -17.45
CA TYR A 251 -8.53 -3.39 -16.71
C TYR A 251 -8.88 -1.99 -17.25
N VAL A 252 -10.16 -1.71 -17.42
CA VAL A 252 -10.68 -0.50 -18.07
C VAL A 252 -10.29 0.81 -17.36
N ALA A 253 -10.03 0.79 -16.03
CA ALA A 253 -9.79 1.97 -15.23
C ALA A 253 -8.35 2.03 -14.70
N LYS A 254 -7.71 3.22 -14.75
CA LYS A 254 -6.39 3.52 -14.17
C LYS A 254 -6.48 4.22 -12.81
N THR A 255 -7.56 4.95 -12.61
CA THR A 255 -7.76 5.83 -11.47
C THR A 255 -9.09 5.58 -10.79
N ARG A 256 -9.23 6.06 -9.57
CA ARG A 256 -10.48 5.95 -8.80
C ARG A 256 -11.69 6.50 -9.54
N ASN A 257 -11.55 7.66 -10.17
CA ASN A 257 -12.65 8.28 -10.88
C ASN A 257 -13.09 7.45 -12.08
N GLU A 258 -12.14 6.86 -12.79
CA GLU A 258 -12.43 5.98 -13.93
C GLU A 258 -13.13 4.70 -13.48
N ILE A 259 -12.81 4.12 -12.31
CA ILE A 259 -13.56 2.97 -11.77
C ILE A 259 -15.06 3.30 -11.70
N PHE A 260 -15.43 4.45 -11.11
CA PHE A 260 -16.84 4.82 -10.96
C PHE A 260 -17.53 5.13 -12.29
N LEU A 261 -16.79 5.54 -13.32
CA LEU A 261 -17.31 5.88 -14.64
C LEU A 261 -17.43 4.65 -15.55
N GLU A 262 -16.37 3.82 -15.60
CA GLU A 262 -16.21 2.76 -16.59
C GLU A 262 -16.63 1.39 -16.06
N ASP A 263 -16.42 1.13 -14.75
CA ASP A 263 -16.85 -0.08 -14.04
C ASP A 263 -17.67 0.28 -12.80
N PRO A 264 -18.90 0.79 -12.98
CA PRO A 264 -19.71 1.25 -11.85
C PRO A 264 -20.08 0.12 -10.87
N VAL A 265 -20.14 -1.15 -11.30
CA VAL A 265 -20.41 -2.27 -10.42
C VAL A 265 -19.20 -2.57 -9.53
N GLY A 266 -17.99 -2.49 -10.08
CA GLY A 266 -16.73 -2.51 -9.32
C GLY A 266 -16.61 -1.31 -8.39
N GLY A 267 -17.00 -0.12 -8.88
CA GLY A 267 -17.07 1.09 -8.06
C GLY A 267 -17.95 0.92 -6.82
N GLU A 268 -19.06 0.21 -6.92
CA GLU A 268 -19.93 -0.09 -5.77
C GLU A 268 -19.27 -1.03 -4.76
N ILE A 269 -18.34 -1.90 -5.17
CA ILE A 269 -17.55 -2.74 -4.24
C ILE A 269 -16.62 -1.87 -3.39
N MET A 270 -16.06 -0.82 -3.99
CA MET A 270 -15.11 0.09 -3.33
C MET A 270 -15.82 1.18 -2.50
N ASN A 271 -17.03 1.59 -2.93
CA ASN A 271 -17.72 2.75 -2.38
C ASN A 271 -18.32 2.47 -1.00
N ASN A 272 -17.70 3.00 0.06
CA ASN A 272 -18.23 2.97 1.44
C ASN A 272 -18.65 1.56 1.94
N LYS A 273 -18.01 0.51 1.42
CA LYS A 273 -18.32 -0.87 1.82
C LYS A 273 -17.28 -1.47 2.74
N PHE A 274 -16.01 -1.38 2.38
CA PHE A 274 -14.93 -2.02 3.11
C PHE A 274 -13.66 -1.16 3.18
N PHE A 275 -13.24 -0.60 2.05
CA PHE A 275 -11.98 0.15 1.94
C PHE A 275 -12.16 1.61 2.33
N HIS A 276 -11.18 2.15 3.06
CA HIS A 276 -11.12 3.59 3.34
C HIS A 276 -10.90 4.39 2.06
N PRO A 277 -11.47 5.62 1.96
CA PRO A 277 -11.23 6.48 0.81
C PRO A 277 -9.82 7.12 0.80
N TYR A 278 -9.06 6.97 1.89
CA TYR A 278 -7.68 7.43 2.06
C TYR A 278 -6.86 6.37 2.80
N LEU A 279 -5.56 6.44 2.66
CA LEU A 279 -4.63 5.53 3.34
C LEU A 279 -4.49 5.93 4.81
N THR A 280 -4.65 4.96 5.70
CA THR A 280 -4.79 5.20 7.15
C THR A 280 -3.51 4.89 7.92
N TYR A 281 -2.45 4.48 7.24
CA TYR A 281 -1.14 4.29 7.84
C TYR A 281 -0.30 5.57 7.76
N ASN A 282 0.76 5.63 8.54
CA ASN A 282 1.77 6.66 8.47
C ASN A 282 2.83 6.23 7.43
N ALA A 283 2.84 6.89 6.28
CA ALA A 283 3.80 6.60 5.22
C ALA A 283 5.18 7.17 5.59
N ARG A 284 6.20 6.32 5.52
CA ARG A 284 7.59 6.68 5.83
C ARG A 284 8.30 7.05 4.54
N ILE A 285 8.49 8.35 4.30
CA ILE A 285 9.09 8.86 3.06
C ILE A 285 10.58 8.54 3.07
N ASP A 286 11.02 7.81 2.05
CA ASP A 286 12.39 7.30 1.92
C ASP A 286 13.46 8.37 2.14
N SER A 287 14.53 8.01 2.84
CA SER A 287 15.61 8.91 3.22
C SER A 287 16.39 9.51 2.04
N SER A 288 16.32 8.90 0.87
CA SER A 288 16.93 9.42 -0.36
C SER A 288 16.11 10.56 -0.99
N PHE A 289 14.84 10.74 -0.59
CA PHE A 289 14.00 11.78 -1.16
C PHE A 289 14.54 13.19 -0.83
N ASN A 290 14.55 14.04 -1.85
CA ASN A 290 14.98 15.43 -1.73
C ASN A 290 14.02 16.35 -2.51
N GLY A 291 13.63 17.47 -1.92
CA GLY A 291 12.76 18.46 -2.55
C GLY A 291 11.35 18.50 -1.97
N VAL A 292 10.33 18.64 -2.81
CA VAL A 292 8.93 18.80 -2.39
C VAL A 292 8.15 17.50 -2.63
N PHE A 293 7.83 16.79 -1.57
CA PHE A 293 6.91 15.65 -1.61
C PHE A 293 5.46 16.17 -1.60
N SER A 294 4.71 15.87 -2.66
CA SER A 294 3.35 16.38 -2.79
C SER A 294 2.33 15.33 -2.36
N LEU A 295 1.51 15.68 -1.38
CA LEU A 295 0.27 14.97 -1.06
C LEU A 295 -0.90 15.47 -1.93
N LYS A 296 -0.71 16.56 -2.68
CA LYS A 296 -1.70 17.09 -3.61
C LYS A 296 -1.44 16.56 -5.01
N PHE A 297 -2.51 16.13 -5.68
CA PHE A 297 -2.42 15.68 -7.07
C PHE A 297 -1.84 16.75 -7.99
N ASP A 298 -0.87 16.34 -8.79
CA ASP A 298 -0.20 17.16 -9.81
C ASP A 298 0.10 16.24 -11.01
N SER A 299 -0.56 16.49 -12.13
CA SER A 299 -0.41 15.67 -13.34
C SER A 299 1.02 15.63 -13.92
N LEU A 300 1.89 16.57 -13.52
CA LEU A 300 3.30 16.59 -13.89
C LEU A 300 4.18 15.72 -12.96
N LYS A 301 3.60 15.18 -11.90
CA LYS A 301 4.26 14.31 -10.92
C LYS A 301 3.50 13.00 -10.82
N PRO A 302 3.87 11.96 -11.59
CA PRO A 302 3.11 10.71 -11.69
C PRO A 302 2.78 10.07 -10.35
N TYR A 303 3.72 10.09 -9.40
CA TYR A 303 3.52 9.51 -8.06
C TYR A 303 2.36 10.13 -7.28
N THR A 304 1.93 11.35 -7.63
CA THR A 304 0.83 12.02 -6.96
C THR A 304 -0.55 11.43 -7.27
N ASN A 305 -0.65 10.57 -8.29
CA ASN A 305 -1.83 9.72 -8.46
C ASN A 305 -2.08 8.89 -7.22
N HIS A 306 -1.02 8.42 -6.56
CA HIS A 306 -1.10 7.62 -5.34
C HIS A 306 -0.99 8.48 -4.08
N SER A 307 0.01 9.36 -3.98
CA SER A 307 0.28 10.11 -2.74
C SER A 307 -0.84 11.04 -2.31
N GLN A 308 -1.76 11.44 -3.20
CA GLN A 308 -2.94 12.23 -2.85
C GLN A 308 -3.88 11.52 -1.85
N TYR A 309 -3.77 10.21 -1.70
CA TYR A 309 -4.55 9.41 -0.75
C TYR A 309 -3.84 9.18 0.58
N LEU A 310 -2.57 9.58 0.71
CA LEU A 310 -1.84 9.58 1.98
C LEU A 310 -2.39 10.67 2.91
N LYS A 311 -2.52 10.30 4.18
CA LYS A 311 -2.98 11.21 5.23
C LYS A 311 -1.84 11.57 6.18
N ASP A 312 -1.14 10.57 6.69
CA ASP A 312 -0.10 10.73 7.69
C ASP A 312 1.25 10.35 7.09
N ILE A 313 2.29 11.17 7.29
CA ILE A 313 3.63 10.90 6.77
C ILE A 313 4.72 11.22 7.80
N THR A 314 5.82 10.50 7.73
CA THR A 314 7.07 10.78 8.44
C THR A 314 8.20 10.86 7.41
N LEU A 315 8.89 11.99 7.37
CA LEU A 315 10.08 12.17 6.56
C LEU A 315 11.25 11.43 7.20
N LEU A 316 12.06 10.72 6.39
CA LEU A 316 13.25 10.04 6.89
C LEU A 316 14.54 10.73 6.43
N GLY A 317 15.66 10.39 7.07
CA GLY A 317 16.99 10.89 6.70
C GLY A 317 17.27 12.31 7.19
N ASN A 318 18.09 13.03 6.42
CA ASN A 318 18.63 14.35 6.81
C ASN A 318 18.46 15.40 5.71
N ASN A 319 17.80 15.09 4.61
CA ASN A 319 17.60 16.03 3.51
C ASN A 319 16.62 17.14 3.90
N ASP A 320 16.86 18.32 3.40
CA ASP A 320 15.89 19.42 3.49
C ASP A 320 14.69 19.05 2.60
N THR A 321 13.58 18.70 3.24
CA THR A 321 12.40 18.19 2.53
C THR A 321 11.18 19.03 2.86
N SER A 322 10.46 19.44 1.82
CA SER A 322 9.18 20.10 1.96
C SER A 322 8.03 19.16 1.69
N VAL A 323 6.87 19.41 2.32
CA VAL A 323 5.64 18.67 2.09
C VAL A 323 4.55 19.62 1.59
N TYR A 324 3.96 19.31 0.44
CA TYR A 324 2.80 20.03 -0.06
C TYR A 324 1.54 19.24 0.31
N ILE A 325 0.72 19.79 1.20
CA ILE A 325 -0.44 19.09 1.78
C ILE A 325 -1.62 18.96 0.81
N ASN A 326 -2.51 18.01 1.12
CA ASN A 326 -3.80 17.80 0.46
C ASN A 326 -4.96 18.37 1.30
N GLN A 327 -6.19 18.03 0.92
CA GLN A 327 -7.42 18.47 1.59
C GLN A 327 -7.79 17.65 2.84
N LEU A 328 -6.97 16.66 3.22
CA LEU A 328 -7.22 15.82 4.39
C LEU A 328 -6.66 16.45 5.67
N ASP A 329 -7.09 15.94 6.81
CA ASP A 329 -6.42 16.22 8.09
C ASP A 329 -5.15 15.40 8.14
N ASN A 330 -3.97 16.02 8.04
CA ASN A 330 -2.69 15.34 7.98
C ASN A 330 -1.93 15.39 9.33
N ASN A 331 -1.18 14.31 9.63
CA ASN A 331 -0.11 14.33 10.64
C ASN A 331 1.23 14.23 9.90
N ILE A 332 2.06 15.24 10.03
CA ILE A 332 3.35 15.34 9.33
C ILE A 332 4.46 15.44 10.36
N THR A 333 5.38 14.47 10.31
CA THR A 333 6.59 14.48 11.13
C THR A 333 7.80 14.71 10.24
N GLY A 334 8.60 15.71 10.56
CA GLY A 334 9.84 16.05 9.86
C GLY A 334 10.97 15.06 10.13
N ASN A 335 12.09 15.30 9.45
CA ASN A 335 13.35 14.60 9.65
C ASN A 335 14.40 15.52 10.29
N LYS A 336 15.69 15.15 10.21
CA LYS A 336 16.79 15.95 10.80
C LYS A 336 17.23 17.14 9.92
N GLY A 337 16.71 17.28 8.71
CA GLY A 337 16.93 18.43 7.83
C GLY A 337 16.05 19.63 8.17
N THR A 338 16.04 20.64 7.30
CA THR A 338 15.11 21.76 7.39
C THR A 338 13.83 21.44 6.63
N ASN A 339 12.74 21.24 7.37
CA ASN A 339 11.47 20.78 6.81
C ASN A 339 10.49 21.93 6.68
N THR A 340 9.78 21.99 5.56
CA THR A 340 8.77 23.02 5.30
C THR A 340 7.43 22.37 4.93
N VAL A 341 6.34 22.72 5.60
CA VAL A 341 4.99 22.34 5.19
C VAL A 341 4.35 23.48 4.42
N ILE A 342 3.83 23.18 3.21
CA ILE A 342 3.32 24.15 2.26
C ILE A 342 1.79 24.06 2.20
N PHE A 343 1.13 25.20 2.42
CA PHE A 343 -0.31 25.39 2.46
C PHE A 343 -0.82 26.15 1.23
N ASN A 344 -2.11 25.95 0.88
CA ASN A 344 -2.72 26.47 -0.34
C ASN A 344 -3.35 27.87 -0.22
N GLY A 345 -3.41 28.44 0.99
CA GLY A 345 -4.05 29.74 1.25
C GLY A 345 -3.12 30.77 1.83
N ASN A 346 -3.66 31.99 2.08
CA ASN A 346 -2.95 33.05 2.79
C ASN A 346 -2.94 32.77 4.30
N SER A 347 -1.89 33.16 4.99
CA SER A 347 -1.70 32.91 6.43
C SER A 347 -2.87 33.36 7.30
N SER A 348 -3.54 34.47 6.93
CA SER A 348 -4.73 34.98 7.63
C SER A 348 -5.95 34.07 7.57
N GLU A 349 -5.96 33.10 6.67
CA GLU A 349 -7.06 32.13 6.50
C GLU A 349 -6.91 30.89 7.40
N TYR A 350 -5.84 30.81 8.21
CA TYR A 350 -5.59 29.70 9.12
C TYR A 350 -5.62 30.13 10.59
N ILE A 351 -5.83 29.15 11.47
CA ILE A 351 -5.57 29.22 12.90
C ILE A 351 -4.31 28.40 13.15
N ILE A 352 -3.32 28.98 13.78
CA ILE A 352 -2.04 28.32 14.09
C ILE A 352 -1.89 28.30 15.60
N ASP A 353 -1.87 27.11 16.19
CA ASP A 353 -1.66 26.87 17.60
C ASP A 353 -0.29 26.17 17.80
N ILE A 354 0.61 26.78 18.51
CA ILE A 354 1.97 26.27 18.74
C ILE A 354 2.09 25.84 20.20
N THR A 355 2.49 24.58 20.41
CA THR A 355 2.82 24.05 21.75
C THR A 355 4.27 23.57 21.76
N ASP A 356 4.76 23.13 22.91
CA ASP A 356 6.13 22.62 23.06
C ASP A 356 6.38 21.28 22.30
N ILE A 357 5.34 20.59 21.89
CA ILE A 357 5.44 19.24 21.31
C ILE A 357 4.89 19.11 19.89
N GLU A 358 4.02 20.00 19.48
CA GLU A 358 3.39 19.96 18.16
C GLU A 358 2.78 21.30 17.77
N ILE A 359 2.57 21.47 16.48
CA ILE A 359 1.91 22.64 15.90
C ILE A 359 0.65 22.19 15.21
N SER A 360 -0.48 22.81 15.54
CA SER A 360 -1.74 22.62 14.85
C SER A 360 -2.00 23.78 13.89
N VAL A 361 -2.28 23.46 12.62
CA VAL A 361 -2.65 24.43 11.58
C VAL A 361 -4.02 24.06 11.02
N THR A 362 -5.02 24.86 11.37
CA THR A 362 -6.42 24.65 10.95
C THR A 362 -6.80 25.62 9.85
N ASP A 363 -7.21 25.09 8.70
CA ASP A 363 -7.75 25.89 7.60
C ASP A 363 -9.17 26.34 7.92
N LYS A 364 -9.45 27.66 7.81
CA LYS A 364 -10.81 28.23 7.94
C LYS A 364 -11.66 28.00 6.69
N VAL A 365 -11.04 27.64 5.57
CA VAL A 365 -11.72 27.34 4.30
C VAL A 365 -11.96 25.84 4.20
N SER A 366 -13.23 25.45 4.17
CA SER A 366 -13.63 24.04 4.08
C SER A 366 -13.09 23.33 2.83
N ASN A 367 -12.69 22.08 2.98
CA ASN A 367 -12.24 21.18 1.90
C ASN A 367 -11.01 21.70 1.11
N ARG A 368 -10.17 22.56 1.73
CA ARG A 368 -8.91 23.01 1.12
C ARG A 368 -7.70 22.29 1.71
N ASP A 369 -7.40 22.52 2.98
CA ASP A 369 -6.19 22.00 3.64
C ASP A 369 -6.48 21.24 4.96
N GLY A 370 -7.71 21.25 5.46
CA GLY A 370 -8.10 20.51 6.66
C GLY A 370 -7.45 21.01 7.97
N VAL A 371 -7.24 20.07 8.89
CA VAL A 371 -6.53 20.28 10.17
C VAL A 371 -5.23 19.50 10.14
N ASN A 372 -4.10 20.17 10.28
CA ASN A 372 -2.79 19.55 10.15
C ASN A 372 -2.02 19.62 11.48
N ILE A 373 -1.49 18.47 11.91
CA ILE A 373 -0.62 18.36 13.08
C ILE A 373 0.81 18.17 12.59
N LEU A 374 1.69 19.09 12.99
CA LEU A 374 3.07 19.16 12.55
C LEU A 374 4.00 18.89 13.74
N LYS A 375 4.99 18.01 13.54
CA LYS A 375 6.05 17.69 14.51
C LYS A 375 7.40 17.78 13.81
N GLU A 376 8.41 18.29 14.48
CA GLU A 376 9.76 18.38 13.92
C GLU A 376 9.76 19.09 12.55
N ILE A 377 9.04 20.22 12.44
CA ILE A 377 8.93 21.07 11.25
C ILE A 377 9.48 22.46 11.58
N GLU A 378 10.40 22.95 10.77
CA GLU A 378 11.06 24.24 10.98
C GLU A 378 10.33 25.41 10.31
N LYS A 379 9.51 25.14 9.26
CA LYS A 379 8.87 26.22 8.50
C LYS A 379 7.45 25.85 8.08
N ILE A 380 6.59 26.86 8.11
CA ILE A 380 5.26 26.82 7.49
C ILE A 380 5.22 27.86 6.37
N LYS A 381 4.93 27.42 5.15
CA LYS A 381 4.83 28.29 3.98
C LYS A 381 3.39 28.43 3.53
N PHE A 382 2.89 29.65 3.55
CA PHE A 382 1.63 30.08 2.96
C PHE A 382 1.85 30.74 1.61
N THR A 383 0.78 31.10 0.91
CA THR A 383 0.88 31.80 -0.39
C THR A 383 1.44 33.23 -0.25
N ASP A 384 1.24 33.87 0.90
CA ASP A 384 1.64 35.26 1.16
C ASP A 384 2.92 35.40 2.01
N GLN A 385 3.27 34.37 2.79
CA GLN A 385 4.47 34.43 3.64
C GLN A 385 4.96 33.05 4.08
N THR A 386 6.18 33.02 4.63
CA THR A 386 6.74 31.88 5.35
C THR A 386 6.94 32.23 6.81
N ILE A 387 6.53 31.36 7.71
CA ILE A 387 6.73 31.47 9.15
C ILE A 387 7.84 30.51 9.56
N GLU A 388 8.91 31.02 10.16
CA GLU A 388 9.94 30.18 10.78
C GLU A 388 9.42 29.74 12.16
N LEU A 389 9.60 28.47 12.48
CA LEU A 389 9.22 27.85 13.75
C LEU A 389 10.52 27.64 14.54
N ASN A 390 10.61 28.13 15.74
CA ASN A 390 11.81 28.02 16.58
C ASN A 390 11.82 26.73 17.37
#